data_74e310e1c94d58319799ff417145efd6
#
_entry.id   74e310e1c94d58319799ff417145efd6
#
_cell.length_a   1.000
_cell.length_b   1.000
_cell.length_c   1.000
_cell.angle_alpha   90.00
_cell.angle_beta   90.00
_cell.angle_gamma   90.00
#
_symmetry.space_group_name_H-M   'P 1'
#
loop_
_entity.id
_entity.type
_entity.pdbx_description
1 polymer ?
#
loop_
_entity_poly.entity_id
_entity_poly.type
_entity_poly.pdbx_seq_one_letter_code
_entity_poly.pdbx_strand_id
1 'polypeptide(L)'
;GITTEDSSKKFKFIHLNGAHVPYIYDKEMNIINEWDGTYEQSTQATLFGAMDYVEQLRESGAYDNTTIIVMSDHGFNGNLAQSGDATWMRQCAMLLVKGRNEHHDTMQISQAPISFEDLQEAYVRLLDGQQSDSVFDWKEGDVRERRFLRYSFLDDSHMQEYMQTGYASDMDTMILTGREFNR
;
A
#
# COMPACT_ATOMS: atom_id res chain seq x y z
N GLY A 1 -10.69 -7.22 -20.55
CA GLY A 1 -11.43 -5.96 -20.55
C GLY A 1 -12.48 -5.90 -19.46
N ILE A 2 -12.95 -4.71 -19.15
CA ILE A 2 -14.03 -4.46 -18.21
C ILE A 2 -15.33 -4.58 -18.95
N THR A 3 -16.32 -5.33 -18.38
CA THR A 3 -17.68 -5.42 -18.91
C THR A 3 -18.65 -4.82 -17.90
N THR A 4 -19.64 -4.07 -18.40
CA THR A 4 -20.68 -3.40 -17.60
C THR A 4 -22.07 -3.99 -17.80
N GLU A 5 -22.18 -5.13 -18.48
CA GLU A 5 -23.45 -5.77 -18.82
C GLU A 5 -24.21 -6.36 -17.63
N ASP A 6 -23.52 -6.57 -16.51
CA ASP A 6 -24.09 -7.14 -15.30
C ASP A 6 -24.16 -6.09 -14.18
N SER A 7 -25.35 -5.81 -13.69
CA SER A 7 -25.65 -4.85 -12.62
C SER A 7 -25.32 -5.36 -11.20
N SER A 8 -24.83 -6.60 -11.05
CA SER A 8 -24.47 -7.14 -9.74
C SER A 8 -23.24 -6.45 -9.16
N LYS A 9 -23.18 -6.34 -7.82
CA LYS A 9 -21.98 -5.88 -7.12
C LYS A 9 -20.82 -6.84 -7.41
N LYS A 10 -19.67 -6.31 -7.77
CA LYS A 10 -18.45 -7.08 -8.03
C LYS A 10 -17.38 -6.69 -7.04
N PHE A 11 -16.65 -7.67 -6.56
CA PHE A 11 -15.36 -7.50 -5.90
C PHE A 11 -14.29 -8.10 -6.79
N LYS A 12 -13.25 -7.33 -7.08
CA LYS A 12 -12.11 -7.79 -7.87
C LYS A 12 -10.82 -7.54 -7.10
N PHE A 13 -10.03 -8.57 -6.92
CA PHE A 13 -8.69 -8.49 -6.37
C PHE A 13 -7.67 -8.72 -7.49
N ILE A 14 -6.71 -7.80 -7.63
CA ILE A 14 -5.65 -7.86 -8.64
C ILE A 14 -4.33 -7.78 -7.89
N HIS A 15 -3.49 -8.80 -8.03
CA HIS A 15 -2.14 -8.80 -7.48
C HIS A 15 -1.14 -8.52 -8.60
N LEU A 16 -0.37 -7.43 -8.44
CA LEU A 16 0.72 -7.04 -9.31
C LEU A 16 2.04 -7.29 -8.62
N ASN A 17 2.89 -8.14 -9.20
CA ASN A 17 4.20 -8.47 -8.64
C ASN A 17 5.34 -7.61 -9.22
N GLY A 18 5.02 -6.42 -9.70
CA GLY A 18 5.91 -5.61 -10.52
C GLY A 18 7.08 -4.94 -9.78
N ALA A 19 6.90 -4.57 -8.51
CA ALA A 19 7.95 -3.92 -7.72
C ALA A 19 8.86 -4.89 -6.96
N HIS A 20 8.70 -6.19 -7.18
CA HIS A 20 9.53 -7.24 -6.57
C HIS A 20 10.72 -7.60 -7.49
N VAL A 21 11.84 -7.98 -6.88
CA VAL A 21 12.99 -8.52 -7.62
C VAL A 21 12.65 -9.84 -8.33
N PRO A 22 13.21 -10.15 -9.51
CA PRO A 22 14.08 -9.28 -10.32
C PRO A 22 13.31 -8.15 -10.98
N TYR A 23 13.96 -6.99 -11.15
CA TYR A 23 13.35 -5.81 -11.78
C TYR A 23 13.43 -5.94 -13.30
N ILE A 24 12.38 -6.47 -13.90
CA ILE A 24 12.34 -6.85 -15.32
C ILE A 24 11.52 -5.90 -16.20
N TYR A 25 11.12 -4.76 -15.68
CA TYR A 25 10.34 -3.76 -16.41
C TYR A 25 11.05 -2.41 -16.40
N ASP A 26 11.05 -1.75 -17.56
CA ASP A 26 11.29 -0.31 -17.61
C ASP A 26 10.02 0.48 -17.21
N LYS A 27 10.13 1.79 -17.15
CA LYS A 27 9.02 2.66 -16.73
C LYS A 27 7.80 2.66 -17.68
N GLU A 28 7.96 2.21 -18.91
CA GLU A 28 6.91 2.04 -19.93
C GLU A 28 6.32 0.62 -19.97
N MET A 29 6.64 -0.24 -19.00
CA MET A 29 6.24 -1.65 -18.90
C MET A 29 6.83 -2.56 -19.99
N ASN A 30 7.89 -2.16 -20.68
CA ASN A 30 8.60 -3.07 -21.56
C ASN A 30 9.44 -4.05 -20.71
N ILE A 31 9.51 -5.30 -21.16
CA ILE A 31 10.38 -6.30 -20.53
C ILE A 31 11.83 -5.98 -20.89
N ILE A 32 12.67 -5.86 -19.88
CA ILE A 32 14.10 -5.63 -20.01
C ILE A 32 14.88 -6.75 -19.32
N ASN A 33 16.21 -6.76 -19.51
CA ASN A 33 17.06 -7.70 -18.80
C ASN A 33 17.04 -7.37 -17.29
N GLU A 34 16.99 -8.39 -16.42
CA GLU A 34 16.91 -8.25 -14.97
C GLU A 34 18.08 -7.44 -14.35
N TRP A 35 19.23 -7.38 -15.03
CA TRP A 35 20.40 -6.61 -14.60
C TRP A 35 20.34 -5.13 -14.97
N ASP A 36 19.42 -4.76 -15.87
CA ASP A 36 19.26 -3.39 -16.36
C ASP A 36 18.12 -2.66 -15.64
N GLY A 37 17.30 -3.38 -14.90
CA GLY A 37 16.14 -2.83 -14.18
C GLY A 37 16.49 -2.22 -12.83
N THR A 38 15.68 -1.22 -12.42
CA THR A 38 15.74 -0.64 -11.08
C THR A 38 14.42 -0.77 -10.36
N TYR A 39 14.45 -0.65 -9.03
CA TYR A 39 13.24 -0.62 -8.20
C TYR A 39 12.28 0.49 -8.65
N GLU A 40 12.83 1.69 -8.90
CA GLU A 40 12.04 2.85 -9.31
C GLU A 40 11.33 2.62 -10.63
N GLN A 41 12.02 2.06 -11.63
CA GLN A 41 11.43 1.74 -12.93
C GLN A 41 10.31 0.72 -12.80
N SER A 42 10.55 -0.36 -12.06
CA SER A 42 9.54 -1.41 -11.84
C SER A 42 8.34 -0.91 -11.03
N THR A 43 8.56 0.00 -10.07
CA THR A 43 7.48 0.65 -9.33
C THR A 43 6.66 1.56 -10.25
N GLN A 44 7.31 2.37 -11.09
CA GLN A 44 6.62 3.22 -12.07
C GLN A 44 5.81 2.37 -13.05
N ALA A 45 6.36 1.28 -13.58
CA ALA A 45 5.67 0.35 -14.46
C ALA A 45 4.42 -0.25 -13.79
N THR A 46 4.54 -0.67 -12.53
CA THR A 46 3.41 -1.22 -11.76
C THR A 46 2.30 -0.19 -11.56
N LEU A 47 2.66 1.04 -11.21
CA LEU A 47 1.69 2.13 -11.08
C LEU A 47 1.08 2.50 -12.43
N PHE A 48 1.86 2.49 -13.51
CA PHE A 48 1.34 2.70 -14.85
C PHE A 48 0.28 1.67 -15.22
N GLY A 49 0.54 0.37 -14.96
CA GLY A 49 -0.45 -0.68 -15.19
C GLY A 49 -1.71 -0.54 -14.32
N ALA A 50 -1.57 -0.11 -13.08
CA ALA A 50 -2.72 0.20 -12.22
C ALA A 50 -3.53 1.39 -12.76
N MET A 51 -2.87 2.43 -13.23
CA MET A 51 -3.53 3.61 -13.83
C MET A 51 -4.19 3.30 -15.16
N ASP A 52 -3.59 2.44 -16.00
CA ASP A 52 -4.23 1.97 -17.23
C ASP A 52 -5.56 1.24 -16.92
N TYR A 53 -5.58 0.43 -15.87
CA TYR A 53 -6.82 -0.19 -15.42
C TYR A 53 -7.86 0.84 -14.93
N VAL A 54 -7.43 1.88 -14.22
CA VAL A 54 -8.32 2.99 -13.80
C VAL A 54 -8.90 3.70 -15.03
N GLU A 55 -8.09 3.93 -16.06
CA GLU A 55 -8.58 4.56 -17.29
C GLU A 55 -9.60 3.68 -18.02
N GLN A 56 -9.39 2.38 -18.10
CA GLN A 56 -10.42 1.46 -18.61
C GLN A 56 -11.73 1.52 -17.83
N LEU A 57 -11.69 1.74 -16.50
CA LEU A 57 -12.91 1.98 -15.69
C LEU A 57 -13.59 3.29 -16.09
N ARG A 58 -12.84 4.34 -16.42
CA ARG A 58 -13.38 5.63 -16.90
C ARG A 58 -14.04 5.48 -18.27
N GLU A 59 -13.33 4.89 -19.21
CA GLU A 59 -13.83 4.64 -20.58
C GLU A 59 -15.09 3.79 -20.60
N SER A 60 -15.21 2.81 -19.69
CA SER A 60 -16.40 1.97 -19.56
C SER A 60 -17.56 2.62 -18.79
N GLY A 61 -17.34 3.83 -18.23
CA GLY A 61 -18.32 4.50 -17.37
C GLY A 61 -18.51 3.87 -15.98
N ALA A 62 -17.64 2.94 -15.59
CA ALA A 62 -17.72 2.27 -14.29
C ALA A 62 -16.96 2.99 -13.17
N TYR A 63 -16.10 3.96 -13.51
CA TYR A 63 -15.21 4.62 -12.55
C TYR A 63 -15.93 5.21 -11.35
N ASP A 64 -16.99 5.99 -11.59
CA ASP A 64 -17.72 6.67 -10.51
C ASP A 64 -18.40 5.69 -9.58
N ASN A 65 -18.89 4.59 -10.11
CA ASN A 65 -19.56 3.56 -9.33
C ASN A 65 -18.61 2.51 -8.73
N THR A 66 -17.29 2.75 -8.78
CA THR A 66 -16.28 1.82 -8.28
C THR A 66 -15.51 2.44 -7.12
N THR A 67 -15.41 1.72 -6.01
CA THR A 67 -14.37 1.98 -5.00
C THR A 67 -13.08 1.32 -5.45
N ILE A 68 -11.98 2.08 -5.47
CA ILE A 68 -10.66 1.61 -5.88
C ILE A 68 -9.72 1.72 -4.69
N ILE A 69 -9.04 0.63 -4.37
CA ILE A 69 -7.98 0.60 -3.35
C ILE A 69 -6.72 0.09 -4.03
N VAL A 70 -5.67 0.90 -4.01
CA VAL A 70 -4.32 0.52 -4.44
C VAL A 70 -3.43 0.52 -3.21
N MET A 71 -2.80 -0.60 -2.93
CA MET A 71 -1.96 -0.73 -1.74
C MET A 71 -0.74 -1.61 -2.03
N SER A 72 0.30 -1.43 -1.22
CA SER A 72 1.41 -2.37 -1.13
C SER A 72 1.29 -3.20 0.14
N ASP A 73 1.89 -4.40 0.14
CA ASP A 73 1.98 -5.28 1.31
C ASP A 73 2.97 -4.75 2.35
N HIS A 74 3.99 -4.03 1.91
CA HIS A 74 4.97 -3.34 2.75
C HIS A 74 5.65 -2.20 1.99
N GLY A 75 6.45 -1.41 2.69
CA GLY A 75 7.33 -0.40 2.10
C GLY A 75 8.63 -1.00 1.55
N PHE A 76 9.44 -0.17 0.93
CA PHE A 76 10.72 -0.57 0.36
C PHE A 76 11.81 -0.66 1.43
N ASN A 77 12.61 -1.72 1.39
CA ASN A 77 13.72 -1.90 2.33
C ASN A 77 14.97 -1.06 2.02
N GLY A 78 15.01 -0.41 0.85
CA GLY A 78 16.19 0.27 0.36
C GLY A 78 17.33 -0.69 0.00
N ASN A 79 18.45 -0.13 -0.43
CA ASN A 79 19.67 -0.89 -0.66
C ASN A 79 20.36 -1.09 0.70
N LEU A 80 20.24 -2.27 1.29
CA LEU A 80 20.84 -2.64 2.60
C LEU A 80 22.34 -2.36 2.69
N ALA A 81 23.01 -2.22 1.54
CA ALA A 81 24.45 -1.96 1.45
C ALA A 81 24.83 -0.48 1.59
N GLN A 82 23.89 0.47 1.48
CA GLN A 82 24.19 1.90 1.38
C GLN A 82 23.71 2.76 2.55
N SER A 83 22.73 2.30 3.33
CA SER A 83 22.31 3.02 4.54
C SER A 83 21.93 2.03 5.63
N GLY A 84 22.54 2.15 6.81
CA GLY A 84 22.21 1.30 7.97
C GLY A 84 20.74 1.35 8.42
N ASP A 85 19.96 2.31 7.88
CA ASP A 85 18.59 2.60 8.30
C ASP A 85 17.52 2.17 7.29
N ALA A 86 17.90 1.66 6.11
CA ALA A 86 16.95 1.30 5.05
C ALA A 86 15.92 0.20 5.45
N THR A 87 16.22 -0.58 6.48
CA THR A 87 15.32 -1.60 7.01
C THR A 87 14.06 -1.04 7.67
N TRP A 88 14.05 0.23 8.02
CA TRP A 88 12.95 0.86 8.74
C TRP A 88 11.77 1.27 7.85
N MET A 89 12.01 1.47 6.56
CA MET A 89 10.96 1.91 5.64
C MET A 89 9.96 0.81 5.26
N ARG A 90 10.22 -0.43 5.65
CA ARG A 90 9.34 -1.57 5.30
C ARG A 90 7.95 -1.46 5.92
N GLN A 91 7.79 -0.84 7.08
CA GLN A 91 6.49 -0.62 7.71
C GLN A 91 5.66 0.49 7.04
N CYS A 92 6.26 1.30 6.17
CA CYS A 92 5.58 2.37 5.44
C CYS A 92 4.95 1.84 4.16
N ALA A 93 3.87 1.07 4.27
CA ALA A 93 3.12 0.62 3.11
C ALA A 93 2.34 1.78 2.47
N MET A 94 2.15 1.71 1.16
CA MET A 94 1.30 2.64 0.42
C MET A 94 -0.17 2.24 0.55
N LEU A 95 -1.04 3.22 0.70
CA LEU A 95 -2.49 3.04 0.63
C LEU A 95 -3.12 4.24 -0.10
N LEU A 96 -3.76 3.97 -1.23
CA LEU A 96 -4.55 4.95 -1.97
C LEU A 96 -6.00 4.45 -2.01
N VAL A 97 -6.93 5.31 -1.70
CA VAL A 97 -8.37 4.98 -1.71
C VAL A 97 -9.13 6.02 -2.52
N LYS A 98 -9.96 5.55 -3.43
CA LYS A 98 -10.96 6.34 -4.14
C LYS A 98 -12.33 5.73 -3.89
N GLY A 99 -13.23 6.49 -3.29
CA GLY A 99 -14.60 6.07 -3.02
C GLY A 99 -15.52 6.18 -4.23
N ARG A 100 -16.75 5.67 -4.08
CA ARG A 100 -17.80 5.82 -5.09
C ARG A 100 -18.22 7.29 -5.17
N ASN A 101 -18.38 7.79 -6.41
CA ASN A 101 -18.75 9.19 -6.70
C ASN A 101 -17.82 10.21 -6.03
N GLU A 102 -16.61 9.82 -5.71
CA GLU A 102 -15.61 10.71 -5.14
C GLU A 102 -14.79 11.37 -6.24
N HIS A 103 -14.74 12.70 -6.21
CA HIS A 103 -14.05 13.53 -7.18
C HIS A 103 -13.26 14.62 -6.46
N HIS A 104 -11.99 14.71 -6.77
CA HIS A 104 -11.10 15.75 -6.30
C HIS A 104 -10.24 16.25 -7.47
N ASP A 105 -9.97 17.54 -7.52
CA ASP A 105 -9.07 18.13 -8.53
C ASP A 105 -7.62 17.67 -8.33
N THR A 106 -7.27 17.34 -7.09
CA THR A 106 -5.94 16.84 -6.71
C THR A 106 -6.05 15.71 -5.70
N MET A 107 -5.03 14.87 -5.66
CA MET A 107 -4.91 13.82 -4.65
C MET A 107 -4.85 14.44 -3.24
N GLN A 108 -5.73 13.99 -2.35
CA GLN A 108 -5.71 14.38 -0.94
C GLN A 108 -4.75 13.46 -0.18
N ILE A 109 -3.92 14.03 0.67
CA ILE A 109 -2.99 13.28 1.52
C ILE A 109 -3.49 13.38 2.96
N SER A 110 -3.65 12.24 3.61
CA SER A 110 -4.01 12.14 5.02
C SER A 110 -2.85 11.55 5.81
N GLN A 111 -2.61 12.09 7.00
CA GLN A 111 -1.66 11.60 7.99
C GLN A 111 -2.36 10.81 9.11
N ALA A 112 -3.58 10.32 8.88
CA ALA A 112 -4.28 9.46 9.83
C ALA A 112 -3.45 8.21 10.14
N PRO A 113 -3.36 7.78 11.42
CA PRO A 113 -2.50 6.67 11.83
C PRO A 113 -3.13 5.30 11.52
N ILE A 114 -3.44 5.05 10.24
CA ILE A 114 -4.04 3.81 9.76
C ILE A 114 -2.99 2.70 9.72
N SER A 115 -3.41 1.48 9.96
CA SER A 115 -2.59 0.27 9.84
C SER A 115 -3.34 -0.84 9.10
N PHE A 116 -2.66 -1.94 8.77
CA PHE A 116 -3.30 -3.10 8.14
C PHE A 116 -4.44 -3.72 8.96
N GLU A 117 -4.42 -3.58 10.28
CA GLU A 117 -5.48 -4.06 11.15
C GLU A 117 -6.84 -3.41 10.83
N ASP A 118 -6.82 -2.17 10.33
CA ASP A 118 -8.05 -1.43 10.01
C ASP A 118 -8.66 -1.86 8.66
N LEU A 119 -7.88 -2.47 7.78
CA LEU A 119 -8.30 -2.75 6.40
C LEU A 119 -9.44 -3.77 6.34
N GLN A 120 -9.43 -4.79 7.19
CA GLN A 120 -10.48 -5.81 7.18
C GLN A 120 -11.85 -5.18 7.45
N GLU A 121 -11.95 -4.35 8.46
CA GLU A 121 -13.20 -3.67 8.82
C GLU A 121 -13.58 -2.63 7.76
N ALA A 122 -12.60 -1.87 7.26
CA ALA A 122 -12.82 -0.92 6.19
C ALA A 122 -13.40 -1.58 4.93
N TYR A 123 -12.92 -2.76 4.54
CA TYR A 123 -13.48 -3.50 3.40
C TYR A 123 -14.93 -3.92 3.64
N VAL A 124 -15.27 -4.40 4.83
CA VAL A 124 -16.66 -4.74 5.18
C VAL A 124 -17.55 -3.51 5.06
N ARG A 125 -17.15 -2.39 5.64
CA ARG A 125 -17.89 -1.13 5.60
C ARG A 125 -18.09 -0.63 4.15
N LEU A 126 -17.06 -0.72 3.31
CA LEU A 126 -17.17 -0.36 1.88
C LEU A 126 -18.14 -1.28 1.12
N LEU A 127 -18.12 -2.58 1.38
CA LEU A 127 -19.04 -3.55 0.78
C LEU A 127 -20.48 -3.28 1.21
N ASP A 128 -20.69 -2.81 2.43
CA ASP A 128 -21.98 -2.37 2.95
C ASP A 128 -22.43 -0.99 2.42
N GLY A 129 -21.57 -0.32 1.65
CA GLY A 129 -21.86 0.93 0.95
C GLY A 129 -21.52 2.20 1.71
N GLN A 130 -20.71 2.11 2.78
CA GLN A 130 -20.17 3.26 3.49
C GLN A 130 -19.24 4.06 2.57
N GLN A 131 -19.18 5.38 2.76
CA GLN A 131 -18.28 6.25 1.99
C GLN A 131 -16.82 6.07 2.41
N SER A 132 -15.90 6.29 1.49
CA SER A 132 -14.46 6.07 1.71
C SER A 132 -13.84 6.93 2.81
N ASP A 133 -14.33 8.15 2.99
CA ASP A 133 -13.84 9.09 4.00
C ASP A 133 -14.22 8.72 5.45
N SER A 134 -15.14 7.77 5.60
CA SER A 134 -15.68 7.35 6.88
C SER A 134 -15.45 5.87 7.21
N VAL A 135 -14.75 5.12 6.35
CA VAL A 135 -14.51 3.69 6.60
C VAL A 135 -13.43 3.42 7.62
N PHE A 136 -12.53 4.38 7.83
CA PHE A 136 -11.50 4.30 8.86
C PHE A 136 -11.94 5.12 10.09
N ASP A 137 -11.74 4.55 11.28
CA ASP A 137 -12.07 5.22 12.54
C ASP A 137 -11.03 6.29 12.91
N TRP A 138 -9.78 6.10 12.47
CA TRP A 138 -8.67 7.00 12.76
C TRP A 138 -8.66 8.19 11.81
N LYS A 139 -8.40 9.35 12.37
CA LYS A 139 -8.36 10.63 11.66
C LYS A 139 -7.01 11.32 11.83
N GLU A 140 -6.74 12.25 10.94
CA GLU A 140 -5.55 13.09 11.07
C GLU A 140 -5.53 13.83 12.40
N GLY A 141 -4.40 13.79 13.08
CA GLY A 141 -4.22 14.35 14.43
C GLY A 141 -4.48 13.35 15.56
N ASP A 142 -5.05 12.19 15.30
CA ASP A 142 -5.19 11.15 16.30
C ASP A 142 -3.82 10.58 16.69
N VAL A 143 -3.70 10.20 17.96
CA VAL A 143 -2.51 9.52 18.49
C VAL A 143 -2.84 8.04 18.70
N ARG A 144 -2.11 7.18 18.03
CA ARG A 144 -2.29 5.72 18.09
C ARG A 144 -0.95 5.01 18.22
N GLU A 145 -0.85 4.10 19.18
CA GLU A 145 0.24 3.14 19.24
C GLU A 145 0.06 2.07 18.16
N ARG A 146 1.02 1.95 17.27
CA ARG A 146 1.09 0.89 16.26
C ARG A 146 2.30 0.04 16.57
N ARG A 147 2.10 -1.28 16.62
CA ARG A 147 3.14 -2.24 16.96
C ARG A 147 3.46 -3.11 15.77
N PHE A 148 4.72 -3.40 15.57
CA PHE A 148 5.17 -4.28 14.51
C PHE A 148 6.40 -5.08 14.94
N LEU A 149 6.57 -6.23 14.32
CA LEU A 149 7.71 -7.10 14.57
C LEU A 149 8.76 -6.87 13.48
N ARG A 150 9.99 -6.72 13.92
CA ARG A 150 11.16 -6.68 13.04
C ARG A 150 11.96 -7.95 13.22
N TYR A 151 12.34 -8.56 12.13
CA TYR A 151 13.27 -9.68 12.09
C TYR A 151 14.39 -9.41 11.08
N SER A 152 15.52 -10.09 11.23
CA SER A 152 16.58 -10.08 10.22
C SER A 152 16.16 -10.97 9.05
N PHE A 153 16.38 -10.50 7.84
CA PHE A 153 16.16 -11.34 6.65
C PHE A 153 17.07 -12.59 6.61
N LEU A 154 18.21 -12.51 7.28
CA LEU A 154 19.17 -13.63 7.38
C LEU A 154 18.86 -14.57 8.55
N ASP A 155 18.07 -14.13 9.51
CA ASP A 155 17.64 -14.89 10.68
C ASP A 155 16.24 -14.44 11.10
N ASP A 156 15.23 -15.17 10.65
CA ASP A 156 13.82 -14.92 10.98
C ASP A 156 13.38 -15.64 12.26
N SER A 157 14.29 -16.36 12.91
CA SER A 157 14.00 -17.06 14.16
C SER A 157 13.82 -16.13 15.35
N HIS A 158 14.36 -14.90 15.26
CA HIS A 158 14.33 -13.90 16.32
C HIS A 158 13.69 -12.61 15.84
N MET A 159 12.65 -12.16 16.55
CA MET A 159 11.90 -10.95 16.22
C MET A 159 11.88 -10.00 17.41
N GLN A 160 12.03 -8.72 17.14
CA GLN A 160 11.93 -7.64 18.12
C GLN A 160 10.68 -6.80 17.87
N GLU A 161 9.96 -6.47 18.93
CA GLU A 161 8.80 -5.59 18.83
C GLU A 161 9.21 -4.13 18.91
N TYR A 162 8.71 -3.36 17.95
CA TYR A 162 8.74 -1.91 17.92
C TYR A 162 7.35 -1.32 18.07
N MET A 163 7.28 -0.14 18.64
CA MET A 163 6.08 0.67 18.75
C MET A 163 6.35 2.03 18.13
N GLN A 164 5.34 2.56 17.44
CA GLN A 164 5.36 3.89 16.84
C GLN A 164 4.06 4.62 17.12
N THR A 165 4.13 5.88 17.53
CA THR A 165 2.97 6.75 17.77
C THR A 165 2.85 7.89 16.74
N GLY A 166 3.95 8.29 16.12
CA GLY A 166 4.02 9.33 15.11
C GLY A 166 3.64 8.88 13.71
N TYR A 167 3.97 9.66 12.72
CA TYR A 167 3.78 9.30 11.31
C TYR A 167 4.62 8.07 10.95
N ALA A 168 4.11 7.24 10.05
CA ALA A 168 4.81 6.02 9.65
C ALA A 168 6.20 6.29 9.05
N SER A 169 6.38 7.45 8.41
CA SER A 169 7.65 7.90 7.86
C SER A 169 8.58 8.58 8.87
N ASP A 170 8.10 8.87 10.08
CA ASP A 170 8.89 9.53 11.13
C ASP A 170 9.60 8.47 11.99
N MET A 171 10.85 8.20 11.63
CA MET A 171 11.67 7.17 12.26
C MET A 171 12.00 7.48 13.72
N ASP A 172 12.05 8.76 14.10
CA ASP A 172 12.38 9.21 15.45
C ASP A 172 11.27 8.86 16.46
N THR A 173 10.08 8.55 15.98
CA THR A 173 8.94 8.13 16.82
C THR A 173 8.89 6.62 17.05
N MET A 174 9.83 5.85 16.50
CA MET A 174 9.93 4.41 16.75
C MET A 174 10.68 4.10 18.02
N ILE A 175 10.10 3.23 18.83
CA ILE A 175 10.66 2.81 20.13
C ILE A 175 10.74 1.29 20.15
N LEU A 176 11.92 0.75 20.48
CA LEU A 176 12.10 -0.67 20.81
C LEU A 176 11.41 -0.94 22.16
N THR A 177 10.43 -1.83 22.19
CA THR A 177 9.66 -2.11 23.42
C THR A 177 10.39 -3.00 24.42
N GLY A 178 11.45 -3.67 23.97
CA GLY A 178 12.16 -4.69 24.74
C GLY A 178 11.50 -6.07 24.73
N ARG A 179 10.38 -6.24 24.02
CA ARG A 179 9.76 -7.56 23.81
C ARG A 179 10.42 -8.26 22.62
N GLU A 180 10.72 -9.52 22.82
CA GLU A 180 11.35 -10.38 21.83
C GLU A 180 10.55 -11.67 21.66
N PHE A 181 10.53 -12.20 20.45
CA PHE A 181 9.80 -13.40 20.09
C PHE A 181 10.72 -14.34 19.32
N ASN A 182 10.67 -15.59 19.64
CA ASN A 182 11.34 -16.65 18.91
C ASN A 182 10.30 -17.45 18.13
N ARG A 183 10.64 -17.81 16.91
CA ARG A 183 9.81 -18.64 16.04
C ARG A 183 10.00 -20.12 16.31
#